data_b19ad695474c214ef06239fbb2ce0b58
#
_entry.id   b19ad695474c214ef06239fbb2ce0b58
#
_cell.length_a   1.000
_cell.length_b   1.000
_cell.length_c   1.000
_cell.angle_alpha   90.00
_cell.angle_beta   90.00
_cell.angle_gamma   90.00
#
_symmetry.space_group_name_H-M   'P 1'
#
loop_
_entity.id
_entity.type
_entity.pdbx_description
1 polymer ?
#
loop_
_entity_poly.entity_id
_entity_poly.type
_entity_poly.pdbx_seq_one_letter_code
_entity_poly.pdbx_strand_id
1 'polypeptide(L)'
;KMVDAVCRSGDCSLTPLAAVAGSFSDLALEKSLEFGAERVIINNGGDIALKDITGNIIKVGIPVNNKELVLSIDSQSKINGICTSGIGGRSFTKGIATASVVLGETAAMADACATCIGNAADVESDGIVRCYAEEIDSETDIPGNLVTLSVGELSKKEIYRALLNGIETAEKLYNENIIKGSILCIKDKIVMFPENSSYFTLEKIYA
;
A
#
# COMPACT_ATOMS: atom_id res chain seq x y z
N LYS A 1 -1.08 -6.55 -16.48
CA LYS A 1 -1.28 -5.75 -15.27
C LYS A 1 -0.10 -5.87 -14.31
N MET A 2 0.18 -7.06 -13.72
CA MET A 2 1.25 -7.28 -12.71
C MET A 2 2.61 -6.76 -13.16
N VAL A 3 3.13 -7.22 -14.31
CA VAL A 3 4.44 -6.79 -14.84
C VAL A 3 4.50 -5.28 -15.08
N ASP A 4 3.45 -4.69 -15.69
CA ASP A 4 3.39 -3.25 -15.94
C ASP A 4 3.39 -2.44 -14.62
N ALA A 5 2.62 -2.86 -13.62
CA ALA A 5 2.56 -2.22 -12.33
C ALA A 5 3.92 -2.21 -11.61
N VAL A 6 4.61 -3.35 -11.59
CA VAL A 6 5.93 -3.48 -10.97
C VAL A 6 6.98 -2.66 -11.73
N CYS A 7 7.01 -2.72 -13.07
CA CYS A 7 7.95 -1.91 -13.85
C CYS A 7 7.76 -0.41 -13.59
N ARG A 8 6.52 0.06 -13.48
CA ARG A 8 6.22 1.47 -13.24
C ARG A 8 6.46 1.91 -11.78
N SER A 9 6.47 0.99 -10.81
CA SER A 9 6.84 1.33 -9.43
C SER A 9 8.30 1.78 -9.31
N GLY A 10 9.14 1.46 -10.30
CA GLY A 10 10.55 1.81 -10.35
C GLY A 10 11.45 1.01 -9.39
N ASP A 11 10.89 0.05 -8.65
CA ASP A 11 11.65 -0.85 -7.79
C ASP A 11 11.97 -2.15 -8.54
N CYS A 12 13.20 -2.27 -9.03
CA CYS A 12 13.66 -3.44 -9.76
C CYS A 12 13.82 -4.71 -8.89
N SER A 13 13.67 -4.60 -7.57
CA SER A 13 13.70 -5.72 -6.64
C SER A 13 12.35 -6.39 -6.43
N LEU A 14 11.27 -5.82 -6.98
CA LEU A 14 9.94 -6.41 -6.94
C LEU A 14 9.76 -7.45 -8.05
N THR A 15 9.11 -8.54 -7.71
CA THR A 15 8.60 -9.50 -8.70
C THR A 15 7.16 -9.14 -9.10
N PRO A 16 6.64 -9.68 -10.21
CA PRO A 16 5.25 -9.45 -10.58
C PRO A 16 4.23 -9.86 -9.51
N LEU A 17 4.58 -10.75 -8.58
CA LEU A 17 3.70 -11.17 -7.50
C LEU A 17 3.41 -10.04 -6.50
N ALA A 18 4.25 -9.01 -6.42
CA ALA A 18 3.99 -7.81 -5.63
C ALA A 18 2.76 -6.99 -6.08
N ALA A 19 2.12 -7.37 -7.19
CA ALA A 19 0.89 -6.74 -7.69
C ALA A 19 -0.22 -7.78 -7.95
N VAL A 20 -0.10 -8.98 -7.40
CA VAL A 20 -1.02 -10.08 -7.73
C VAL A 20 -2.42 -9.83 -7.18
N ALA A 21 -2.53 -9.45 -5.91
CA ALA A 21 -3.83 -9.27 -5.25
C ALA A 21 -4.61 -8.10 -5.85
N GLY A 22 -3.96 -6.96 -6.07
CA GLY A 22 -4.52 -5.80 -6.77
C GLY A 22 -4.93 -6.11 -8.21
N SER A 23 -4.12 -6.92 -8.93
CA SER A 23 -4.46 -7.32 -10.30
C SER A 23 -5.71 -8.18 -10.37
N PHE A 24 -5.92 -9.09 -9.42
CA PHE A 24 -7.16 -9.88 -9.33
C PHE A 24 -8.36 -8.99 -8.99
N SER A 25 -8.19 -8.03 -8.08
CA SER A 25 -9.24 -7.06 -7.75
C SER A 25 -9.64 -6.22 -8.96
N ASP A 26 -8.67 -5.74 -9.76
CA ASP A 26 -8.92 -5.02 -11.01
C ASP A 26 -9.69 -5.87 -12.04
N LEU A 27 -9.31 -7.15 -12.22
CA LEU A 27 -10.00 -8.04 -13.15
C LEU A 27 -11.44 -8.30 -12.73
N ALA A 28 -11.69 -8.51 -11.44
CA ALA A 28 -13.02 -8.68 -10.90
C ALA A 28 -13.86 -7.41 -11.04
N LEU A 29 -13.27 -6.23 -10.81
CA LEU A 29 -13.90 -4.94 -11.02
C LEU A 29 -14.32 -4.75 -12.48
N GLU A 30 -13.37 -4.95 -13.42
CA GLU A 30 -13.62 -4.83 -14.86
C GLU A 30 -14.79 -5.74 -15.29
N LYS A 31 -14.78 -6.97 -14.82
CA LYS A 31 -15.83 -7.93 -15.14
C LYS A 31 -17.20 -7.52 -14.58
N SER A 32 -17.22 -7.00 -13.36
CA SER A 32 -18.46 -6.49 -12.76
C SER A 32 -19.06 -5.31 -13.55
N LEU A 33 -18.20 -4.41 -14.03
CA LEU A 33 -18.64 -3.27 -14.87
C LEU A 33 -19.16 -3.72 -16.23
N GLU A 34 -18.55 -4.74 -16.85
CA GLU A 34 -19.04 -5.35 -18.10
C GLU A 34 -20.46 -5.93 -17.93
N PHE A 35 -20.82 -6.44 -16.75
CA PHE A 35 -22.16 -6.90 -16.42
C PHE A 35 -23.14 -5.77 -16.04
N GLY A 36 -22.72 -4.50 -16.16
CA GLY A 36 -23.58 -3.34 -15.94
C GLY A 36 -23.66 -2.85 -14.49
N ALA A 37 -22.72 -3.26 -13.63
CA ALA A 37 -22.67 -2.71 -12.29
C ALA A 37 -22.21 -1.23 -12.32
N GLU A 38 -22.90 -0.36 -11.58
CA GLU A 38 -22.62 1.08 -11.54
C GLU A 38 -21.76 1.48 -10.34
N ARG A 39 -21.80 0.68 -9.26
CA ARG A 39 -20.98 0.85 -8.07
C ARG A 39 -20.42 -0.50 -7.64
N VAL A 40 -19.10 -0.60 -7.63
CA VAL A 40 -18.38 -1.85 -7.34
C VAL A 40 -17.26 -1.58 -6.36
N ILE A 41 -17.12 -2.45 -5.38
CA ILE A 41 -15.98 -2.49 -4.47
C ILE A 41 -15.57 -3.96 -4.35
N ILE A 42 -14.38 -4.29 -4.83
CA ILE A 42 -13.77 -5.60 -4.71
C ILE A 42 -12.67 -5.51 -3.67
N ASN A 43 -12.73 -6.33 -2.64
CA ASN A 43 -11.73 -6.37 -1.58
C ASN A 43 -11.08 -7.75 -1.53
N ASN A 44 -9.80 -7.81 -1.80
CA ASN A 44 -8.98 -9.03 -1.75
C ASN A 44 -7.96 -8.93 -0.62
N GLY A 45 -8.44 -9.05 0.63
CA GLY A 45 -7.57 -9.05 1.80
C GLY A 45 -6.89 -7.71 2.11
N GLY A 46 -7.49 -6.58 1.70
CA GLY A 46 -6.94 -5.24 1.86
C GLY A 46 -6.51 -4.57 0.56
N ASP A 47 -6.44 -5.34 -0.55
CA ASP A 47 -6.13 -4.83 -1.88
C ASP A 47 -7.44 -4.62 -2.64
N ILE A 48 -7.88 -3.37 -2.64
CA ILE A 48 -9.21 -2.96 -3.03
C ILE A 48 -9.19 -2.33 -4.42
N ALA A 49 -10.01 -2.85 -5.34
CA ALA A 49 -10.41 -2.16 -6.55
C ALA A 49 -11.83 -1.60 -6.37
N LEU A 50 -12.05 -0.36 -6.78
CA LEU A 50 -13.34 0.31 -6.59
C LEU A 50 -13.69 1.21 -7.76
N LYS A 51 -15.00 1.32 -8.02
CA LYS A 51 -15.55 2.25 -9.01
C LYS A 51 -16.96 2.65 -8.61
N ASP A 52 -17.24 3.93 -8.72
CA ASP A 52 -18.59 4.47 -8.64
C ASP A 52 -18.82 5.44 -9.81
N ILE A 53 -19.75 5.10 -10.69
CA ILE A 53 -20.13 5.96 -11.82
C ILE A 53 -21.37 6.81 -11.52
N THR A 54 -21.98 6.62 -10.34
CA THR A 54 -23.17 7.36 -9.91
C THR A 54 -22.86 8.71 -9.26
N GLY A 55 -21.58 9.01 -9.03
CA GLY A 55 -21.12 10.28 -8.49
C GLY A 55 -21.07 10.37 -6.97
N ASN A 56 -21.23 9.26 -6.26
CA ASN A 56 -21.23 9.25 -4.80
C ASN A 56 -19.79 9.08 -4.24
N ILE A 57 -19.58 9.64 -3.05
CA ILE A 57 -18.35 9.42 -2.28
C ILE A 57 -18.26 7.96 -1.85
N ILE A 58 -17.07 7.36 -1.99
CA ILE A 58 -16.76 6.05 -1.44
C ILE A 58 -15.99 6.23 -0.14
N LYS A 59 -16.44 5.54 0.92
CA LYS A 59 -15.73 5.50 2.20
C LYS A 59 -15.11 4.13 2.41
N VAL A 60 -13.84 4.11 2.78
CA VAL A 60 -13.06 2.89 3.04
C VAL A 60 -12.45 2.98 4.42
N GLY A 61 -12.75 2.01 5.28
CA GLY A 61 -12.10 1.85 6.58
C GLY A 61 -10.72 1.20 6.40
N ILE A 62 -9.69 1.80 6.99
CA ILE A 62 -8.33 1.28 6.99
C ILE A 62 -7.95 0.98 8.44
N PRO A 63 -7.90 -0.29 8.86
CA PRO A 63 -7.48 -0.63 10.20
C PRO A 63 -5.96 -0.43 10.34
N VAL A 64 -5.55 0.38 11.29
CA VAL A 64 -4.13 0.62 11.61
C VAL A 64 -3.97 0.64 13.14
N ASN A 65 -3.26 -0.34 13.71
CA ASN A 65 -2.88 -0.36 15.13
C ASN A 65 -4.03 -0.05 16.10
N ASN A 66 -5.09 -0.80 16.11
CA ASN A 66 -6.28 -0.57 16.96
C ASN A 66 -6.97 0.80 16.74
N LYS A 67 -6.65 1.49 15.67
CA LYS A 67 -7.33 2.71 15.21
C LYS A 67 -7.98 2.43 13.87
N GLU A 68 -9.11 3.04 13.65
CA GLU A 68 -9.75 3.03 12.33
C GLU A 68 -9.55 4.39 11.68
N LEU A 69 -8.97 4.38 10.49
CA LEU A 69 -8.91 5.53 9.62
C LEU A 69 -10.01 5.39 8.58
N VAL A 70 -10.78 6.43 8.34
CA VAL A 70 -11.77 6.45 7.27
C VAL A 70 -11.27 7.33 6.15
N LEU A 71 -11.05 6.71 5.00
CA LEU A 71 -10.69 7.37 3.77
C LEU A 71 -11.97 7.64 2.97
N SER A 72 -12.28 8.92 2.72
CA SER A 72 -13.38 9.36 1.87
C SER A 72 -12.83 9.78 0.51
N ILE A 73 -13.31 9.15 -0.56
CA ILE A 73 -12.79 9.31 -1.93
C ILE A 73 -13.89 9.91 -2.80
N ASP A 74 -13.55 10.99 -3.49
CA ASP A 74 -14.41 11.56 -4.51
C ASP A 74 -14.44 10.64 -5.75
N SER A 75 -15.64 10.41 -6.29
CA SER A 75 -15.85 9.60 -7.49
C SER A 75 -15.13 10.15 -8.74
N GLN A 76 -14.84 11.45 -8.78
CA GLN A 76 -14.12 12.11 -9.86
C GLN A 76 -12.60 12.05 -9.73
N SER A 77 -12.09 11.53 -8.62
CA SER A 77 -10.66 11.52 -8.27
C SER A 77 -9.78 10.63 -9.17
N LYS A 78 -10.40 9.73 -9.96
CA LYS A 78 -9.72 8.64 -10.67
C LYS A 78 -8.94 7.69 -9.74
N ILE A 79 -9.23 7.68 -8.45
CA ILE A 79 -8.73 6.68 -7.52
C ILE A 79 -9.64 5.47 -7.63
N ASN A 80 -9.14 4.39 -8.25
CA ASN A 80 -9.88 3.14 -8.40
C ASN A 80 -9.18 1.96 -7.72
N GLY A 81 -8.01 2.20 -7.11
CA GLY A 81 -7.26 1.20 -6.34
C GLY A 81 -6.80 1.75 -5.00
N ILE A 82 -6.95 0.95 -3.94
CA ILE A 82 -6.39 1.19 -2.60
C ILE A 82 -5.81 -0.13 -2.13
N CYS A 83 -4.50 -0.17 -1.96
CA CYS A 83 -3.82 -1.39 -1.55
C CYS A 83 -2.93 -1.14 -0.34
N THR A 84 -2.75 -2.17 0.47
CA THR A 84 -2.00 -2.07 1.73
C THR A 84 -0.94 -3.16 1.79
N SER A 85 0.32 -2.76 1.95
CA SER A 85 1.46 -3.62 2.24
C SER A 85 2.02 -3.31 3.64
N GLY A 86 2.88 -4.17 4.16
CA GLY A 86 3.58 -3.96 5.43
C GLY A 86 3.61 -5.20 6.33
N ILE A 87 4.19 -5.06 7.53
CA ILE A 87 4.43 -6.18 8.47
C ILE A 87 3.14 -6.88 8.90
N GLY A 88 2.01 -6.16 8.95
CA GLY A 88 0.70 -6.73 9.28
C GLY A 88 0.04 -7.52 8.15
N GLY A 89 0.63 -7.55 6.97
CA GLY A 89 0.12 -8.23 5.78
C GLY A 89 0.43 -9.73 5.74
N ARG A 90 0.00 -10.36 4.64
CA ARG A 90 0.26 -11.80 4.37
C ARG A 90 1.52 -12.02 3.53
N SER A 91 1.97 -11.00 2.80
CA SER A 91 3.20 -11.02 1.99
C SER A 91 4.41 -10.59 2.80
N PHE A 92 5.58 -10.99 2.35
CA PHE A 92 6.83 -10.52 2.94
C PHE A 92 7.03 -9.02 2.71
N THR A 93 7.68 -8.36 3.67
CA THR A 93 8.13 -6.98 3.55
C THR A 93 9.61 -6.88 3.91
N LYS A 94 10.34 -6.03 3.22
CA LYS A 94 11.77 -5.76 3.48
C LYS A 94 11.93 -4.59 4.46
N GLY A 95 10.96 -3.69 4.52
CA GLY A 95 10.94 -2.54 5.42
C GLY A 95 10.26 -2.80 6.75
N ILE A 96 10.02 -1.72 7.49
CA ILE A 96 9.45 -1.76 8.84
C ILE A 96 8.08 -1.09 8.94
N ALA A 97 7.48 -0.76 7.81
CA ALA A 97 6.12 -0.18 7.80
C ALA A 97 5.12 -1.14 8.43
N THR A 98 4.39 -0.69 9.44
CA THR A 98 3.23 -1.41 9.97
C THR A 98 2.16 -1.52 8.88
N ALA A 99 1.94 -0.42 8.15
CA ALA A 99 1.10 -0.36 6.97
C ALA A 99 1.59 0.73 6.01
N SER A 100 1.67 0.38 4.73
CA SER A 100 1.88 1.28 3.60
C SER A 100 0.65 1.19 2.72
N VAL A 101 -0.21 2.20 2.78
CA VAL A 101 -1.45 2.28 2.01
C VAL A 101 -1.23 3.20 0.83
N VAL A 102 -1.57 2.76 -0.37
CA VAL A 102 -1.42 3.55 -1.59
C VAL A 102 -2.74 3.67 -2.33
N LEU A 103 -2.99 4.88 -2.83
CA LEU A 103 -4.13 5.21 -3.68
C LEU A 103 -3.64 5.36 -5.12
N GLY A 104 -4.22 4.60 -6.04
CA GLY A 104 -3.82 4.55 -7.45
C GLY A 104 -4.99 4.58 -8.41
N GLU A 105 -4.70 4.73 -9.71
CA GLU A 105 -5.72 4.61 -10.76
C GLU A 105 -6.20 3.18 -10.97
N THR A 106 -5.40 2.20 -10.57
CA THR A 106 -5.75 0.76 -10.56
C THR A 106 -5.27 0.12 -9.27
N ALA A 107 -5.89 -0.97 -8.85
CA ALA A 107 -5.46 -1.71 -7.67
C ALA A 107 -4.10 -2.39 -7.90
N ALA A 108 -3.82 -2.89 -9.10
CA ALA A 108 -2.50 -3.46 -9.41
C ALA A 108 -1.36 -2.46 -9.21
N MET A 109 -1.55 -1.19 -9.65
CA MET A 109 -0.56 -0.14 -9.46
C MET A 109 -0.42 0.23 -7.98
N ALA A 110 -1.54 0.38 -7.28
CA ALA A 110 -1.55 0.67 -5.85
C ALA A 110 -0.83 -0.43 -5.04
N ASP A 111 -1.00 -1.71 -5.40
CA ASP A 111 -0.40 -2.88 -4.75
C ASP A 111 1.13 -2.89 -4.91
N ALA A 112 1.63 -2.80 -6.16
CA ALA A 112 3.07 -2.70 -6.42
C ALA A 112 3.71 -1.52 -5.69
N CYS A 113 3.08 -0.34 -5.74
CA CYS A 113 3.59 0.87 -5.11
C CYS A 113 3.49 0.82 -3.57
N ALA A 114 2.47 0.15 -3.01
CA ALA A 114 2.37 -0.06 -1.56
C ALA A 114 3.54 -0.92 -1.06
N THR A 115 3.90 -1.97 -1.80
CA THR A 115 5.07 -2.80 -1.51
C THR A 115 6.37 -2.02 -1.67
N CYS A 116 6.53 -1.24 -2.75
CA CYS A 116 7.70 -0.40 -3.00
C CYS A 116 7.93 0.60 -1.85
N ILE A 117 6.90 1.37 -1.48
CA ILE A 117 6.97 2.37 -0.39
C ILE A 117 7.19 1.68 0.96
N GLY A 118 6.50 0.55 1.20
CA GLY A 118 6.66 -0.24 2.41
C GLY A 118 8.08 -0.77 2.60
N ASN A 119 8.72 -1.22 1.51
CA ASN A 119 10.11 -1.68 1.51
C ASN A 119 11.10 -0.52 1.71
N ALA A 120 10.82 0.65 1.11
CA ALA A 120 11.65 1.85 1.29
C ALA A 120 11.57 2.43 2.71
N ALA A 121 10.47 2.19 3.41
CA ALA A 121 10.26 2.60 4.79
C ALA A 121 11.09 1.72 5.75
N ASP A 122 12.40 1.91 5.73
CA ASP A 122 13.37 1.07 6.42
C ASP A 122 14.48 1.88 7.09
N VAL A 123 15.13 1.25 8.08
CA VAL A 123 16.28 1.78 8.81
C VAL A 123 17.11 0.63 9.40
N GLU A 124 18.40 0.83 9.56
CA GLU A 124 19.24 -0.08 10.33
C GLU A 124 19.02 0.11 11.84
N SER A 125 18.70 -0.96 12.55
CA SER A 125 18.48 -0.97 14.00
C SER A 125 18.62 -2.39 14.57
N ASP A 126 19.21 -2.49 15.74
CA ASP A 126 19.28 -3.75 16.51
C ASP A 126 17.88 -4.24 16.95
N GLY A 127 16.88 -3.37 16.94
CA GLY A 127 15.50 -3.71 17.24
C GLY A 127 14.75 -4.40 16.09
N ILE A 128 15.40 -4.61 14.92
CA ILE A 128 14.77 -5.23 13.75
C ILE A 128 15.34 -6.61 13.52
N VAL A 129 14.50 -7.63 13.54
CA VAL A 129 14.88 -9.01 13.25
C VAL A 129 14.53 -9.34 11.81
N ARG A 130 15.50 -9.87 11.06
CA ARG A 130 15.33 -10.26 9.65
C ARG A 130 15.86 -11.68 9.44
N CYS A 131 15.36 -12.33 8.40
CA CYS A 131 15.89 -13.59 7.88
C CYS A 131 15.76 -13.59 6.34
N TYR A 132 16.38 -14.56 5.70
CA TYR A 132 16.14 -14.76 4.27
C TYR A 132 14.73 -15.28 4.01
N ALA A 133 14.11 -14.81 2.91
CA ALA A 133 12.73 -15.17 2.59
C ALA A 133 12.53 -16.69 2.45
N GLU A 134 13.50 -17.39 1.87
CA GLU A 134 13.52 -18.86 1.73
C GLU A 134 13.61 -19.63 3.04
N GLU A 135 14.04 -18.99 4.14
CA GLU A 135 14.02 -19.60 5.47
C GLU A 135 12.59 -19.69 6.04
N ILE A 136 11.67 -18.84 5.53
CA ILE A 136 10.25 -18.85 5.90
C ILE A 136 9.44 -19.68 4.91
N ASP A 137 9.69 -19.48 3.61
CA ASP A 137 9.00 -20.16 2.51
C ASP A 137 10.03 -20.55 1.43
N SER A 138 10.30 -21.85 1.32
CA SER A 138 11.25 -22.37 0.34
C SER A 138 10.85 -22.16 -1.12
N GLU A 139 9.57 -21.87 -1.38
CA GLU A 139 9.03 -21.61 -2.72
C GLU A 139 8.81 -20.11 -2.99
N THR A 140 9.38 -19.23 -2.15
CA THR A 140 9.28 -17.79 -2.33
C THR A 140 9.79 -17.32 -3.68
N ASP A 141 9.17 -16.31 -4.25
CA ASP A 141 9.59 -15.66 -5.49
C ASP A 141 10.73 -14.63 -5.31
N ILE A 142 11.17 -14.41 -4.06
CA ILE A 142 12.25 -13.48 -3.69
C ILE A 142 13.40 -14.16 -2.91
N PRO A 143 13.92 -15.32 -3.36
CA PRO A 143 15.03 -15.97 -2.66
C PRO A 143 16.26 -15.06 -2.59
N GLY A 144 17.05 -15.18 -1.53
CA GLY A 144 18.22 -14.34 -1.28
C GLY A 144 17.90 -12.92 -0.78
N ASN A 145 16.63 -12.57 -0.60
CA ASN A 145 16.25 -11.29 -0.02
C ASN A 145 16.01 -11.41 1.48
N LEU A 146 16.55 -10.45 2.25
CA LEU A 146 16.22 -10.30 3.65
C LEU A 146 14.83 -9.69 3.80
N VAL A 147 14.00 -10.31 4.62
CA VAL A 147 12.65 -9.84 4.96
C VAL A 147 12.54 -9.61 6.46
N THR A 148 11.68 -8.68 6.84
CA THR A 148 11.48 -8.32 8.25
C THR A 148 10.56 -9.32 8.93
N LEU A 149 11.07 -10.00 9.95
CA LEU A 149 10.30 -10.90 10.80
C LEU A 149 9.57 -10.16 11.92
N SER A 150 10.27 -9.26 12.58
CA SER A 150 9.69 -8.51 13.70
C SER A 150 10.39 -7.17 13.89
N VAL A 151 9.65 -6.23 14.46
CA VAL A 151 10.15 -4.90 14.82
C VAL A 151 9.90 -4.69 16.32
N GLY A 152 10.96 -4.75 17.10
CA GLY A 152 10.99 -4.49 18.54
C GLY A 152 10.97 -2.99 18.86
N GLU A 153 11.67 -2.61 19.95
CA GLU A 153 11.80 -1.22 20.37
C GLU A 153 12.65 -0.44 19.35
N LEU A 154 12.15 0.73 18.95
CA LEU A 154 12.84 1.68 18.09
C LEU A 154 12.87 3.06 18.74
N SER A 155 13.97 3.77 18.60
CA SER A 155 14.05 5.17 18.97
C SER A 155 13.16 6.03 18.07
N LYS A 156 12.73 7.19 18.57
CA LYS A 156 11.99 8.16 17.75
C LYS A 156 12.75 8.55 16.48
N LYS A 157 14.09 8.65 16.56
CA LYS A 157 14.94 9.01 15.41
C LYS A 157 14.88 7.94 14.31
N GLU A 158 14.91 6.66 14.68
CA GLU A 158 14.80 5.54 13.74
C GLU A 158 13.43 5.52 13.07
N ILE A 159 12.36 5.67 13.86
CA ILE A 159 10.98 5.73 13.33
C ILE A 159 10.85 6.87 12.31
N TYR A 160 11.30 8.08 12.66
CA TYR A 160 11.19 9.24 11.75
C TYR A 160 12.08 9.10 10.50
N ARG A 161 13.25 8.46 10.62
CA ARG A 161 14.11 8.20 9.46
C ARG A 161 13.44 7.22 8.49
N ALA A 162 12.89 6.13 8.99
CA ALA A 162 12.18 5.16 8.17
C ALA A 162 10.92 5.76 7.52
N LEU A 163 10.16 6.59 8.26
CA LEU A 163 9.03 7.33 7.68
C LEU A 163 9.49 8.25 6.55
N LEU A 164 10.59 9.00 6.74
CA LEU A 164 11.12 9.91 5.74
C LEU A 164 11.50 9.14 4.46
N ASN A 165 12.24 8.04 4.58
CA ASN A 165 12.65 7.21 3.44
C ASN A 165 11.43 6.73 2.63
N GLY A 166 10.38 6.26 3.30
CA GLY A 166 9.14 5.85 2.64
C GLY A 166 8.37 7.00 1.99
N ILE A 167 8.30 8.16 2.66
CA ILE A 167 7.61 9.34 2.12
C ILE A 167 8.36 9.94 0.93
N GLU A 168 9.69 9.98 0.93
CA GLU A 168 10.49 10.40 -0.24
C GLU A 168 10.18 9.53 -1.47
N THR A 169 10.01 8.21 -1.26
CA THR A 169 9.59 7.29 -2.32
C THR A 169 8.16 7.58 -2.78
N ALA A 170 7.23 7.83 -1.86
CA ALA A 170 5.85 8.19 -2.17
C ALA A 170 5.76 9.51 -2.94
N GLU A 171 6.53 10.51 -2.54
CA GLU A 171 6.61 11.81 -3.21
C GLU A 171 7.10 11.68 -4.65
N LYS A 172 8.16 10.89 -4.87
CA LYS A 172 8.66 10.60 -6.21
C LYS A 172 7.57 9.99 -7.10
N LEU A 173 6.92 8.92 -6.62
CA LEU A 173 5.86 8.22 -7.36
C LEU A 173 4.64 9.13 -7.63
N TYR A 174 4.30 10.00 -6.70
CA TYR A 174 3.23 10.99 -6.86
C TYR A 174 3.59 12.03 -7.93
N ASN A 175 4.81 12.60 -7.89
CA ASN A 175 5.27 13.59 -8.86
C ASN A 175 5.38 13.01 -10.28
N GLU A 176 5.64 11.71 -10.41
CA GLU A 176 5.61 10.96 -11.66
C GLU A 176 4.18 10.55 -12.10
N ASN A 177 3.13 10.95 -11.36
CA ASN A 177 1.73 10.59 -11.58
C ASN A 177 1.45 9.08 -11.58
N ILE A 178 2.24 8.31 -10.88
CA ILE A 178 2.07 6.85 -10.74
C ILE A 178 1.05 6.55 -9.66
N ILE A 179 1.07 7.30 -8.56
CA ILE A 179 0.10 7.19 -7.46
C ILE A 179 -0.69 8.50 -7.28
N LYS A 180 -1.80 8.42 -6.56
CA LYS A 180 -2.64 9.58 -6.20
C LYS A 180 -2.46 10.01 -4.74
N GLY A 181 -1.85 9.17 -3.94
CA GLY A 181 -1.53 9.44 -2.55
C GLY A 181 -1.05 8.20 -1.81
N SER A 182 -0.50 8.41 -0.63
CA SER A 182 -0.02 7.35 0.24
C SER A 182 -0.27 7.69 1.71
N ILE A 183 -0.52 6.67 2.52
CA ILE A 183 -0.57 6.75 3.98
C ILE A 183 0.43 5.73 4.51
N LEU A 184 1.42 6.21 5.24
CA LEU A 184 2.47 5.37 5.80
C LEU A 184 2.35 5.35 7.33
N CYS A 185 2.36 4.15 7.89
CA CYS A 185 2.30 3.93 9.32
C CYS A 185 3.50 3.12 9.80
N ILE A 186 4.22 3.62 10.81
CA ILE A 186 5.26 2.88 11.54
C ILE A 186 4.98 3.04 13.02
N LYS A 187 4.73 1.93 13.72
CA LYS A 187 4.28 1.95 15.11
C LYS A 187 3.03 2.83 15.25
N ASP A 188 3.08 3.83 16.12
CA ASP A 188 1.99 4.77 16.40
C ASP A 188 1.98 6.02 15.48
N LYS A 189 2.98 6.16 14.63
CA LYS A 189 3.17 7.32 13.75
C LYS A 189 2.52 7.07 12.39
N ILE A 190 1.70 8.02 11.97
CA ILE A 190 0.99 7.99 10.68
C ILE A 190 1.31 9.27 9.94
N VAL A 191 1.75 9.14 8.70
CA VAL A 191 2.00 10.25 7.78
C VAL A 191 1.20 10.00 6.50
N MET A 192 0.61 11.05 5.96
CA MET A 192 -0.12 11.02 4.68
C MET A 192 0.59 11.94 3.69
N PHE A 193 0.67 11.48 2.44
CA PHE A 193 1.16 12.28 1.32
C PHE A 193 0.23 12.16 0.10
N PRO A 194 -0.17 13.26 -0.56
CA PRO A 194 0.03 14.64 -0.10
C PRO A 194 -0.74 14.93 1.19
N GLU A 195 -0.24 15.86 2.00
CA GLU A 195 -0.86 16.23 3.28
C GLU A 195 -2.27 16.80 3.09
N ASN A 196 -2.51 17.46 1.95
CA ASN A 196 -3.81 17.96 1.55
C ASN A 196 -4.12 17.50 0.12
N SER A 197 -5.31 16.95 -0.08
CA SER A 197 -5.79 16.51 -1.39
C SER A 197 -7.22 17.01 -1.63
N SER A 198 -7.52 17.43 -2.85
CA SER A 198 -8.89 17.72 -3.28
C SER A 198 -9.69 16.46 -3.65
N TYR A 199 -9.04 15.30 -3.74
CA TYR A 199 -9.63 14.07 -4.25
C TYR A 199 -9.98 13.06 -3.16
N PHE A 200 -9.37 13.19 -1.99
CA PHE A 200 -9.64 12.33 -0.84
C PHE A 200 -9.36 13.03 0.47
N THR A 201 -10.03 12.60 1.52
CA THR A 201 -9.80 13.06 2.88
C THR A 201 -9.62 11.86 3.82
N LEU A 202 -8.79 12.02 4.84
CA LEU A 202 -8.54 11.01 5.87
C LEU A 202 -9.07 11.50 7.20
N GLU A 203 -10.06 10.80 7.75
CA GLU A 203 -10.59 11.04 9.08
C GLU A 203 -10.05 9.98 10.05
N LYS A 204 -9.61 10.40 11.22
CA LYS A 204 -9.22 9.49 12.31
C LYS A 204 -10.42 9.26 13.20
N ILE A 205 -10.92 8.04 13.27
CA ILE A 205 -11.92 7.66 14.26
C ILE A 205 -11.17 7.17 15.49
N TYR A 206 -11.33 7.86 16.58
CA TYR A 206 -10.86 7.41 17.90
C TYR A 206 -11.92 6.49 18.46
N ALA A 207 -11.59 5.21 18.62
CA ALA A 207 -12.41 4.27 19.39
C ALA A 207 -12.17 4.44 20.89
#